data_f7d2548f05c5759bdb10a2b54519f19b
#
_entry.id   f7d2548f05c5759bdb10a2b54519f19b
#
_cell.length_a   1.000
_cell.length_b   1.000
_cell.length_c   1.000
_cell.angle_alpha   90.00
_cell.angle_beta   90.00
_cell.angle_gamma   90.00
#
_symmetry.space_group_name_H-M   'P 1'
#
loop_
_entity.id
_entity.type
_entity.pdbx_description
1 polymer ?
#
loop_
_entity_poly.entity_id
_entity_poly.type
_entity_poly.pdbx_seq_one_letter_code
_entity_poly.pdbx_strand_id
1 'polypeptide(L)'
;MRKSWLVCVLLSTLAWGQAAPGTPPPSQAPAPPPDTSAAVPPEAAVITVNGVCPAKPKPAAAKTAAGTATKSATAEKTAATTSAADCKTVITKAQFEKLASGVAPNMTPQLKKQLASVLPRLIAMSSAAEKKGLDKTPRFSETMKFAKMQILTNELQRSIQEEAAKVPPEDVEKYYKDHPDAFEQFNLDRLFVPRTKQGEADAKEEDEEKSEKLSEEAQKAKEATEKAKADEAEQTMTKLAESLRTRAAAGEDFPKLQKEAFDAAGMKIESPTVNLPKVRRTGLPPAHAAVFDLKAGEVSQVINDSGGHYIYKVNSKETLPMDQVKDEIHSKLQNDRNREMMEKVNGSFKVETNEMYFGPGGPMQPPPRMPNPHMVPSPTTPQARPQGAPPAQPPAAKPN
;
A
#
# COMPACT_ATOMS: atom_id res chain seq x y z
N MET A 1 61.77 -31.15 20.44
CA MET A 1 62.01 -32.32 21.34
C MET A 1 60.83 -32.42 22.27
N ARG A 2 60.26 -33.65 22.38
CA ARG A 2 59.37 -34.20 23.43
C ARG A 2 58.02 -33.49 23.59
N LYS A 3 56.88 -34.07 23.12
CA LYS A 3 56.15 -35.29 23.61
C LYS A 3 55.66 -35.16 25.05
N SER A 4 54.34 -35.11 25.26
CA SER A 4 53.50 -36.15 25.88
C SER A 4 52.21 -35.52 26.36
N TRP A 5 51.06 -35.95 25.97
CA TRP A 5 50.20 -37.07 26.31
C TRP A 5 49.43 -36.89 27.63
N LEU A 6 48.09 -37.03 27.45
CA LEU A 6 47.05 -37.72 28.23
C LEU A 6 46.45 -36.91 29.41
N VAL A 7 45.16 -36.94 29.72
CA VAL A 7 44.16 -38.01 29.77
C VAL A 7 42.77 -37.41 29.97
N CYS A 8 41.76 -38.06 29.41
CA CYS A 8 40.33 -37.94 29.62
C CYS A 8 39.90 -37.93 31.07
N VAL A 9 38.85 -37.12 31.39
CA VAL A 9 37.83 -37.55 32.36
C VAL A 9 36.45 -37.15 31.87
N LEU A 10 35.68 -38.15 31.53
CA LEU A 10 34.23 -38.14 31.32
C LEU A 10 33.54 -37.87 32.68
N LEU A 11 32.75 -36.85 32.74
CA LEU A 11 31.72 -36.73 33.78
C LEU A 11 30.39 -36.49 33.10
N SER A 12 29.63 -37.57 33.00
CA SER A 12 28.25 -37.63 32.59
C SER A 12 27.37 -37.04 33.70
N THR A 13 26.77 -35.89 33.45
CA THR A 13 25.63 -35.43 34.30
C THR A 13 24.35 -35.62 33.49
N LEU A 14 23.57 -36.64 33.89
CA LEU A 14 22.18 -36.79 33.47
C LEU A 14 21.39 -35.60 34.03
N ALA A 15 21.02 -34.65 33.18
CA ALA A 15 19.97 -33.69 33.47
C ALA A 15 18.67 -34.25 32.87
N TRP A 16 17.77 -34.67 33.73
CA TRP A 16 16.38 -34.95 33.38
C TRP A 16 15.70 -33.61 33.07
N GLY A 17 15.63 -33.25 31.77
CA GLY A 17 14.78 -32.19 31.29
C GLY A 17 13.36 -32.72 31.10
N GLN A 18 12.41 -32.23 31.89
CA GLN A 18 10.97 -32.43 31.67
C GLN A 18 10.63 -31.80 30.31
N ALA A 19 10.22 -32.66 29.36
CA ALA A 19 9.65 -32.19 28.08
C ALA A 19 8.27 -31.58 28.37
N ALA A 20 8.11 -30.31 28.04
CA ALA A 20 6.80 -29.67 27.91
C ALA A 20 6.00 -30.37 26.79
N PRO A 21 4.66 -30.50 26.89
CA PRO A 21 3.84 -31.16 25.88
C PRO A 21 3.99 -30.39 24.58
N GLY A 22 4.49 -31.08 23.53
CA GLY A 22 4.82 -30.53 22.25
C GLY A 22 3.61 -29.92 21.56
N THR A 23 3.75 -28.69 21.15
CA THR A 23 2.94 -28.10 20.06
C THR A 23 3.09 -29.00 18.83
N PRO A 24 1.99 -29.44 18.19
CA PRO A 24 2.10 -30.20 16.95
C PRO A 24 2.84 -29.36 15.90
N PRO A 25 3.73 -29.96 15.09
CA PRO A 25 4.39 -29.22 14.02
C PRO A 25 3.34 -28.58 13.10
N PRO A 26 3.58 -27.38 12.58
CA PRO A 26 2.65 -26.77 11.64
C PRO A 26 2.43 -27.72 10.47
N SER A 27 1.16 -28.09 10.26
CA SER A 27 0.75 -28.94 9.15
C SER A 27 1.27 -28.29 7.86
N GLN A 28 2.25 -28.93 7.24
CA GLN A 28 2.74 -28.48 5.94
C GLN A 28 1.56 -28.56 4.99
N ALA A 29 1.15 -27.41 4.46
CA ALA A 29 0.18 -27.35 3.38
C ALA A 29 0.68 -28.28 2.26
N PRO A 30 -0.18 -29.14 1.66
CA PRO A 30 0.21 -30.03 0.60
C PRO A 30 0.87 -29.21 -0.51
N ALA A 31 2.02 -29.68 -0.99
CA ALA A 31 2.73 -29.03 -2.10
C ALA A 31 1.76 -28.87 -3.27
N PRO A 32 1.76 -27.70 -3.95
CA PRO A 32 0.90 -27.50 -5.11
C PRO A 32 1.21 -28.60 -6.14
N PRO A 33 0.17 -29.20 -6.77
CA PRO A 33 0.39 -30.24 -7.77
C PRO A 33 1.29 -29.71 -8.89
N PRO A 34 2.14 -30.55 -9.47
CA PRO A 34 3.05 -30.15 -10.53
C PRO A 34 2.28 -29.56 -11.71
N ASP A 35 2.80 -28.48 -12.27
CA ASP A 35 2.20 -27.82 -13.44
C ASP A 35 2.39 -28.70 -14.69
N THR A 36 1.38 -29.48 -15.01
CA THR A 36 1.34 -30.34 -16.21
C THR A 36 0.90 -29.57 -17.47
N SER A 37 0.63 -28.28 -17.36
CA SER A 37 0.11 -27.46 -18.47
C SER A 37 1.10 -27.38 -19.64
N ALA A 38 2.39 -27.46 -19.38
CA ALA A 38 3.43 -27.45 -20.42
C ALA A 38 3.34 -28.66 -21.37
N ALA A 39 2.87 -29.82 -20.88
CA ALA A 39 2.74 -31.06 -21.68
C ALA A 39 1.55 -31.05 -22.63
N VAL A 40 0.60 -30.11 -22.49
CA VAL A 40 -0.58 -30.03 -23.36
C VAL A 40 -0.24 -29.24 -24.63
N PRO A 41 -0.46 -29.81 -25.86
CA PRO A 41 -0.20 -29.08 -27.10
C PRO A 41 -1.06 -27.81 -27.23
N PRO A 42 -0.59 -26.77 -27.94
CA PRO A 42 -1.34 -25.52 -28.12
C PRO A 42 -2.73 -25.68 -28.76
N GLU A 43 -2.86 -26.66 -29.67
CA GLU A 43 -4.10 -26.94 -30.38
C GLU A 43 -5.04 -27.88 -29.62
N ALA A 44 -4.62 -28.44 -28.50
CA ALA A 44 -5.47 -29.33 -27.71
C ALA A 44 -6.66 -28.55 -27.11
N ALA A 45 -7.83 -29.17 -27.17
CA ALA A 45 -9.04 -28.65 -26.54
C ALA A 45 -8.88 -28.67 -25.02
N VAL A 46 -8.97 -27.50 -24.38
CA VAL A 46 -8.90 -27.34 -22.89
C VAL A 46 -10.27 -27.06 -22.29
N ILE A 47 -11.19 -26.50 -23.07
CA ILE A 47 -12.58 -26.28 -22.65
C ILE A 47 -13.50 -26.64 -23.84
N THR A 48 -14.54 -27.40 -23.57
CA THR A 48 -15.59 -27.72 -24.56
C THR A 48 -16.94 -27.36 -23.95
N VAL A 49 -17.70 -26.49 -24.63
CA VAL A 49 -19.04 -26.08 -24.24
C VAL A 49 -20.02 -26.68 -25.21
N ASN A 50 -20.79 -27.71 -24.80
CA ASN A 50 -21.80 -28.35 -25.60
C ASN A 50 -23.12 -27.54 -25.62
N GLY A 51 -23.84 -27.58 -26.74
CA GLY A 51 -25.10 -26.83 -26.88
C GLY A 51 -24.96 -25.36 -27.24
N VAL A 52 -23.74 -24.88 -27.41
CA VAL A 52 -23.46 -23.51 -27.81
C VAL A 52 -22.74 -23.51 -29.16
N CYS A 53 -23.38 -22.94 -30.19
CA CYS A 53 -22.75 -22.77 -31.48
C CYS A 53 -21.71 -21.65 -31.43
N PRO A 54 -20.52 -21.82 -32.04
CA PRO A 54 -19.56 -20.74 -32.17
C PRO A 54 -20.18 -19.56 -32.94
N ALA A 55 -19.95 -18.34 -32.45
CA ALA A 55 -20.38 -17.13 -33.16
C ALA A 55 -19.82 -17.12 -34.58
N LYS A 56 -20.65 -16.88 -35.57
CA LYS A 56 -20.16 -16.72 -36.96
C LYS A 56 -19.16 -15.55 -36.98
N PRO A 57 -17.95 -15.72 -37.55
CA PRO A 57 -17.01 -14.63 -37.66
C PRO A 57 -17.69 -13.51 -38.47
N LYS A 58 -17.81 -12.33 -37.84
CA LYS A 58 -18.27 -11.11 -38.51
C LYS A 58 -17.26 -10.84 -39.63
N PRO A 59 -17.70 -10.71 -40.92
CA PRO A 59 -16.77 -10.44 -42.00
C PRO A 59 -15.99 -9.15 -41.66
N ALA A 60 -14.67 -9.27 -41.54
CA ALA A 60 -13.80 -8.12 -41.45
C ALA A 60 -14.05 -7.26 -42.66
N ALA A 61 -14.33 -5.96 -42.44
CA ALA A 61 -14.48 -5.00 -43.52
C ALA A 61 -13.17 -5.00 -44.35
N ALA A 62 -13.23 -5.67 -45.52
CA ALA A 62 -12.14 -5.73 -46.43
C ALA A 62 -11.89 -4.31 -46.96
N LYS A 63 -10.73 -3.73 -46.59
CA LYS A 63 -10.18 -2.61 -47.34
C LYS A 63 -9.84 -3.14 -48.72
N THR A 64 -10.57 -2.66 -49.69
CA THR A 64 -10.35 -2.89 -51.13
C THR A 64 -8.93 -2.44 -51.50
N ALA A 65 -8.06 -3.42 -51.76
CA ALA A 65 -6.89 -3.23 -52.61
C ALA A 65 -7.15 -4.11 -53.87
N ALA A 66 -7.29 -3.43 -55.00
CA ALA A 66 -7.46 -4.05 -56.30
C ALA A 66 -6.19 -4.80 -56.72
N GLY A 67 -6.35 -5.98 -57.29
CA GLY A 67 -5.25 -6.65 -57.94
C GLY A 67 -5.44 -8.16 -58.13
N THR A 68 -5.91 -8.53 -59.36
CA THR A 68 -5.61 -9.74 -60.11
C THR A 68 -6.30 -11.07 -59.75
N ALA A 69 -7.15 -11.48 -60.66
CA ALA A 69 -7.89 -12.73 -60.73
C ALA A 69 -6.97 -13.93 -60.92
N THR A 70 -7.24 -15.00 -60.16
CA THR A 70 -7.02 -16.37 -60.66
C THR A 70 -8.17 -17.24 -60.16
N LYS A 71 -8.89 -17.82 -61.14
CA LYS A 71 -9.96 -18.82 -60.95
C LYS A 71 -9.41 -20.07 -60.31
N SER A 72 -10.05 -20.57 -59.28
CA SER A 72 -10.21 -22.01 -59.10
C SER A 72 -11.52 -22.28 -58.38
N ALA A 73 -12.35 -23.04 -59.07
CA ALA A 73 -13.67 -23.45 -58.66
C ALA A 73 -13.58 -24.61 -57.67
N THR A 74 -14.56 -24.66 -56.82
CA THR A 74 -15.36 -25.74 -56.30
C THR A 74 -15.51 -25.58 -54.78
N ALA A 75 -16.56 -24.89 -54.39
CA ALA A 75 -17.03 -24.91 -53.01
C ALA A 75 -18.44 -25.53 -53.06
N GLU A 76 -18.49 -26.76 -52.69
CA GLU A 76 -19.70 -27.54 -52.50
C GLU A 76 -20.55 -26.95 -51.36
N LYS A 77 -21.74 -26.57 -51.69
CA LYS A 77 -22.77 -25.97 -50.84
C LYS A 77 -23.43 -27.09 -50.04
N THR A 78 -22.91 -27.42 -48.88
CA THR A 78 -23.61 -28.21 -47.89
C THR A 78 -24.13 -27.28 -46.78
N ALA A 79 -25.34 -26.80 -46.96
CA ALA A 79 -26.12 -26.20 -45.87
C ALA A 79 -26.64 -27.36 -44.99
N ALA A 80 -25.79 -27.85 -44.10
CA ALA A 80 -26.22 -28.74 -43.03
C ALA A 80 -26.94 -27.90 -41.98
N THR A 81 -28.24 -28.10 -41.86
CA THR A 81 -29.05 -27.63 -40.73
C THR A 81 -28.61 -28.43 -39.49
N THR A 82 -27.51 -28.02 -38.85
CA THR A 82 -27.05 -28.59 -37.58
C THR A 82 -28.12 -28.29 -36.54
N SER A 83 -28.71 -29.33 -35.96
CA SER A 83 -29.64 -29.16 -34.84
C SER A 83 -28.92 -28.48 -33.67
N ALA A 84 -29.66 -27.72 -32.86
CA ALA A 84 -29.07 -27.02 -31.72
C ALA A 84 -28.41 -27.96 -30.70
N ALA A 85 -28.69 -29.27 -30.78
CA ALA A 85 -28.10 -30.32 -29.95
C ALA A 85 -26.66 -30.69 -30.36
N ASP A 86 -26.25 -30.45 -31.61
CA ASP A 86 -24.94 -30.83 -32.14
C ASP A 86 -23.91 -29.71 -32.12
N CYS A 87 -24.30 -28.54 -31.63
CA CYS A 87 -23.40 -27.38 -31.52
C CYS A 87 -22.44 -27.51 -30.33
N LYS A 88 -21.15 -27.35 -30.59
CA LYS A 88 -20.13 -27.26 -29.54
C LYS A 88 -19.17 -26.12 -29.82
N THR A 89 -18.85 -25.37 -28.77
CA THR A 89 -17.75 -24.39 -28.80
C THR A 89 -16.54 -24.99 -28.11
N VAL A 90 -15.45 -25.09 -28.85
CA VAL A 90 -14.17 -25.62 -28.34
C VAL A 90 -13.18 -24.50 -28.21
N ILE A 91 -12.52 -24.40 -27.05
CA ILE A 91 -11.43 -23.48 -26.78
C ILE A 91 -10.15 -24.29 -26.66
N THR A 92 -9.17 -24.01 -27.53
CA THR A 92 -7.84 -24.62 -27.47
C THR A 92 -7.00 -23.99 -26.39
N LYS A 93 -5.91 -24.67 -26.00
CA LYS A 93 -4.94 -24.12 -25.06
C LYS A 93 -4.43 -22.74 -25.51
N ALA A 94 -4.04 -22.60 -26.79
CA ALA A 94 -3.56 -21.32 -27.32
C ALA A 94 -4.60 -20.20 -27.20
N GLN A 95 -5.87 -20.49 -27.48
CA GLN A 95 -6.95 -19.52 -27.33
C GLN A 95 -7.21 -19.15 -25.87
N PHE A 96 -7.17 -20.15 -24.98
CA PHE A 96 -7.33 -19.91 -23.54
C PHE A 96 -6.18 -19.06 -22.96
N GLU A 97 -4.93 -19.39 -23.30
CA GLU A 97 -3.74 -18.63 -22.84
C GLU A 97 -3.76 -17.19 -23.39
N LYS A 98 -4.17 -17.01 -24.65
CA LYS A 98 -4.33 -15.66 -25.23
C LYS A 98 -5.40 -14.85 -24.50
N LEU A 99 -6.53 -15.47 -24.16
CA LEU A 99 -7.59 -14.84 -23.37
C LEU A 99 -7.10 -14.51 -21.96
N ALA A 100 -6.46 -15.47 -21.29
CA ALA A 100 -5.95 -15.31 -19.93
C ALA A 100 -4.92 -14.18 -19.86
N SER A 101 -3.98 -14.11 -20.80
CA SER A 101 -2.98 -13.04 -20.85
C SER A 101 -3.58 -11.67 -21.18
N GLY A 102 -4.66 -11.63 -21.95
CA GLY A 102 -5.39 -10.38 -22.23
C GLY A 102 -6.21 -9.89 -21.02
N VAL A 103 -6.72 -10.81 -20.20
CA VAL A 103 -7.46 -10.46 -18.96
C VAL A 103 -6.50 -10.02 -17.85
N ALA A 104 -5.44 -10.78 -17.62
CA ALA A 104 -4.40 -10.45 -16.65
C ALA A 104 -3.05 -11.02 -17.09
N PRO A 105 -2.05 -10.19 -17.39
CA PRO A 105 -0.69 -10.65 -17.61
C PRO A 105 -0.17 -11.41 -16.38
N ASN A 106 0.56 -12.49 -16.59
CA ASN A 106 1.13 -13.32 -15.50
C ASN A 106 0.09 -13.96 -14.57
N MET A 107 -1.05 -14.39 -15.14
CA MET A 107 -2.09 -15.07 -14.37
C MET A 107 -1.56 -16.36 -13.74
N THR A 108 -1.73 -16.51 -12.42
CA THR A 108 -1.30 -17.72 -11.70
C THR A 108 -2.10 -18.95 -12.12
N PRO A 109 -1.57 -20.19 -11.97
CA PRO A 109 -2.29 -21.41 -12.30
C PRO A 109 -3.66 -21.52 -11.61
N GLN A 110 -3.76 -21.02 -10.38
CA GLN A 110 -5.02 -21.02 -9.64
C GLN A 110 -6.05 -20.06 -10.25
N LEU A 111 -5.64 -18.86 -10.67
CA LEU A 111 -6.51 -17.92 -11.37
C LEU A 111 -6.93 -18.45 -12.74
N LYS A 112 -6.04 -19.15 -13.46
CA LYS A 112 -6.40 -19.85 -14.71
C LYS A 112 -7.48 -20.91 -14.49
N LYS A 113 -7.41 -21.68 -13.41
CA LYS A 113 -8.46 -22.64 -13.04
C LYS A 113 -9.79 -21.95 -12.75
N GLN A 114 -9.77 -20.83 -12.03
CA GLN A 114 -10.98 -20.03 -11.77
C GLN A 114 -11.57 -19.49 -13.07
N LEU A 115 -10.74 -18.92 -13.95
CA LEU A 115 -11.19 -18.45 -15.26
C LEU A 115 -11.81 -19.61 -16.07
N ALA A 116 -11.14 -20.77 -16.11
CA ALA A 116 -11.64 -21.96 -16.82
C ALA A 116 -12.99 -22.46 -16.28
N SER A 117 -13.26 -22.30 -14.99
CA SER A 117 -14.54 -22.70 -14.38
C SER A 117 -15.68 -21.73 -14.70
N VAL A 118 -15.40 -20.44 -14.88
CA VAL A 118 -16.40 -19.40 -15.14
C VAL A 118 -16.68 -19.23 -16.64
N LEU A 119 -15.66 -19.41 -17.48
CA LEU A 119 -15.70 -19.13 -18.90
C LEU A 119 -16.81 -19.88 -19.68
N PRO A 120 -17.08 -21.18 -19.43
CA PRO A 120 -18.18 -21.88 -20.11
C PRO A 120 -19.55 -21.24 -19.87
N ARG A 121 -19.78 -20.78 -18.62
CA ARG A 121 -21.04 -20.10 -18.28
C ARG A 121 -21.15 -18.75 -18.96
N LEU A 122 -20.06 -17.97 -19.02
CA LEU A 122 -20.02 -16.68 -19.72
C LEU A 122 -20.34 -16.89 -21.23
N ILE A 123 -19.73 -17.88 -21.86
CA ILE A 123 -19.99 -18.20 -23.29
C ILE A 123 -21.44 -18.59 -23.52
N ALA A 124 -22.00 -19.46 -22.68
CA ALA A 124 -23.39 -19.88 -22.82
C ALA A 124 -24.37 -18.72 -22.63
N MET A 125 -24.15 -17.89 -21.60
CA MET A 125 -25.02 -16.75 -21.32
C MET A 125 -24.91 -15.66 -22.37
N SER A 126 -23.70 -15.32 -22.84
CA SER A 126 -23.51 -14.33 -23.91
C SER A 126 -24.16 -14.77 -25.20
N SER A 127 -24.00 -16.06 -25.61
CA SER A 127 -24.65 -16.59 -26.78
C SER A 127 -26.20 -16.54 -26.67
N ALA A 128 -26.74 -16.82 -25.48
CA ALA A 128 -28.18 -16.70 -25.27
C ALA A 128 -28.65 -15.23 -25.32
N ALA A 129 -27.86 -14.30 -24.83
CA ALA A 129 -28.15 -12.87 -24.89
C ALA A 129 -28.11 -12.34 -26.34
N GLU A 130 -27.12 -12.75 -27.12
CA GLU A 130 -27.03 -12.42 -28.57
C GLU A 130 -28.21 -12.94 -29.35
N LYS A 131 -28.67 -14.19 -29.08
CA LYS A 131 -29.88 -14.75 -29.71
C LYS A 131 -31.14 -13.93 -29.41
N LYS A 132 -31.18 -13.27 -28.24
CA LYS A 132 -32.24 -12.34 -27.84
C LYS A 132 -32.03 -10.92 -28.39
N GLY A 133 -30.95 -10.65 -29.11
CA GLY A 133 -30.63 -9.34 -29.66
C GLY A 133 -30.25 -8.29 -28.62
N LEU A 134 -29.83 -8.71 -27.41
CA LEU A 134 -29.46 -7.77 -26.34
C LEU A 134 -28.18 -7.00 -26.67
N ASP A 135 -27.32 -7.56 -27.51
CA ASP A 135 -26.11 -6.91 -28.07
C ASP A 135 -26.40 -5.71 -28.96
N LYS A 136 -27.65 -5.60 -29.47
CA LYS A 136 -28.12 -4.51 -30.34
C LYS A 136 -28.87 -3.41 -29.62
N THR A 137 -29.05 -3.55 -28.32
CA THR A 137 -29.78 -2.56 -27.54
C THR A 137 -28.95 -1.26 -27.34
N PRO A 138 -29.60 -0.08 -27.28
CA PRO A 138 -28.92 1.18 -26.99
C PRO A 138 -28.13 1.12 -25.68
N ARG A 139 -28.69 0.49 -24.65
CA ARG A 139 -28.05 0.30 -23.36
C ARG A 139 -26.72 -0.46 -23.49
N PHE A 140 -26.71 -1.57 -24.21
CA PHE A 140 -25.51 -2.35 -24.46
C PHE A 140 -24.45 -1.51 -25.18
N SER A 141 -24.86 -0.76 -26.23
CA SER A 141 -23.96 0.11 -26.99
C SER A 141 -23.27 1.16 -26.09
N GLU A 142 -24.03 1.85 -25.22
CA GLU A 142 -23.46 2.85 -24.31
C GLU A 142 -22.56 2.21 -23.24
N THR A 143 -22.97 1.07 -22.69
CA THR A 143 -22.13 0.32 -21.73
C THR A 143 -20.81 -0.15 -22.39
N MET A 144 -20.85 -0.59 -23.63
CA MET A 144 -19.65 -1.00 -24.38
C MET A 144 -18.72 0.18 -24.68
N LYS A 145 -19.27 1.36 -25.00
CA LYS A 145 -18.45 2.57 -25.15
C LYS A 145 -17.72 2.92 -23.86
N PHE A 146 -18.42 2.87 -22.75
CA PHE A 146 -17.83 3.14 -21.44
C PHE A 146 -16.76 2.09 -21.06
N ALA A 147 -17.06 0.80 -21.22
CA ALA A 147 -16.11 -0.29 -20.99
C ALA A 147 -14.85 -0.13 -21.86
N LYS A 148 -15.00 0.27 -23.13
CA LYS A 148 -13.87 0.55 -24.01
C LYS A 148 -12.99 1.68 -23.48
N MET A 149 -13.59 2.78 -22.96
CA MET A 149 -12.82 3.87 -22.36
C MET A 149 -12.04 3.38 -21.14
N GLN A 150 -12.66 2.59 -20.26
CA GLN A 150 -11.98 2.01 -19.10
C GLN A 150 -10.80 1.11 -19.49
N ILE A 151 -11.00 0.22 -20.46
CA ILE A 151 -9.94 -0.67 -20.94
C ILE A 151 -8.78 0.14 -21.52
N LEU A 152 -9.06 1.13 -22.36
CA LEU A 152 -8.02 2.00 -22.95
C LEU A 152 -7.27 2.80 -21.88
N THR A 153 -7.96 3.29 -20.86
CA THR A 153 -7.32 3.98 -19.74
C THR A 153 -6.37 3.04 -18.99
N ASN A 154 -6.80 1.81 -18.69
CA ASN A 154 -5.95 0.82 -18.02
C ASN A 154 -4.74 0.43 -18.86
N GLU A 155 -4.92 0.26 -20.19
CA GLU A 155 -3.82 -0.04 -21.10
C GLU A 155 -2.81 1.12 -21.17
N LEU A 156 -3.28 2.37 -21.20
CA LEU A 156 -2.40 3.54 -21.18
C LEU A 156 -1.62 3.61 -19.87
N GLN A 157 -2.28 3.40 -18.73
CA GLN A 157 -1.60 3.38 -17.42
C GLN A 157 -0.52 2.30 -17.37
N ARG A 158 -0.81 1.09 -17.89
CA ARG A 158 0.18 0.02 -17.99
C ARG A 158 1.36 0.41 -18.88
N SER A 159 1.07 0.94 -20.05
CA SER A 159 2.11 1.40 -20.98
C SER A 159 3.03 2.46 -20.36
N ILE A 160 2.44 3.42 -19.63
CA ILE A 160 3.21 4.43 -18.89
C ILE A 160 4.10 3.78 -17.82
N GLN A 161 3.57 2.82 -17.06
CA GLN A 161 4.35 2.11 -16.03
C GLN A 161 5.51 1.31 -16.64
N GLU A 162 5.26 0.61 -17.76
CA GLU A 162 6.30 -0.14 -18.48
C GLU A 162 7.36 0.77 -19.09
N GLU A 163 6.97 1.94 -19.57
CA GLU A 163 7.91 2.93 -20.12
C GLU A 163 8.72 3.60 -18.99
N ALA A 164 8.06 3.97 -17.90
CA ALA A 164 8.71 4.55 -16.73
C ALA A 164 9.71 3.60 -16.07
N ALA A 165 9.45 2.29 -16.14
CA ALA A 165 10.35 1.27 -15.60
C ALA A 165 11.68 1.15 -16.37
N LYS A 166 11.76 1.68 -17.60
CA LYS A 166 13.00 1.66 -18.41
C LYS A 166 13.93 2.78 -17.97
N VAL A 167 14.50 2.68 -16.77
CA VAL A 167 15.50 3.63 -16.27
C VAL A 167 16.89 3.20 -16.70
N PRO A 168 17.58 3.99 -17.57
CA PRO A 168 18.94 3.68 -17.95
C PRO A 168 19.91 3.73 -16.77
N PRO A 169 20.94 2.87 -16.72
CA PRO A 169 21.95 2.92 -15.67
C PRO A 169 22.66 4.28 -15.56
N GLU A 170 22.85 4.96 -16.68
CA GLU A 170 23.49 6.28 -16.73
C GLU A 170 22.67 7.35 -15.96
N ASP A 171 21.34 7.26 -15.97
CA ASP A 171 20.48 8.18 -15.22
C ASP A 171 20.60 7.94 -13.72
N VAL A 172 20.77 6.67 -13.30
CA VAL A 172 21.01 6.30 -11.90
C VAL A 172 22.34 6.87 -11.42
N GLU A 173 23.40 6.70 -12.22
CA GLU A 173 24.74 7.26 -11.92
C GLU A 173 24.72 8.78 -11.86
N LYS A 174 24.05 9.39 -12.82
CA LYS A 174 23.90 10.85 -12.86
C LYS A 174 23.17 11.35 -11.63
N TYR A 175 22.04 10.73 -11.28
CA TYR A 175 21.27 11.12 -10.11
C TYR A 175 22.09 11.03 -8.82
N TYR A 176 22.87 9.96 -8.66
CA TYR A 176 23.75 9.79 -7.51
C TYR A 176 24.80 10.89 -7.41
N LYS A 177 25.42 11.28 -8.53
CA LYS A 177 26.44 12.35 -8.58
C LYS A 177 25.84 13.73 -8.34
N ASP A 178 24.63 13.98 -8.86
CA ASP A 178 23.97 15.28 -8.77
C ASP A 178 23.33 15.54 -7.40
N HIS A 179 23.08 14.47 -6.61
CA HIS A 179 22.38 14.55 -5.32
C HIS A 179 23.14 13.82 -4.19
N PRO A 180 24.42 14.17 -3.90
CA PRO A 180 25.20 13.48 -2.88
C PRO A 180 24.56 13.57 -1.49
N ASP A 181 23.96 14.71 -1.16
CA ASP A 181 23.29 14.94 0.12
C ASP A 181 22.10 14.00 0.38
N ALA A 182 21.43 13.53 -0.67
CA ALA A 182 20.33 12.60 -0.55
C ALA A 182 20.77 11.22 0.00
N PHE A 183 22.06 10.90 -0.13
CA PHE A 183 22.65 9.61 0.25
C PHE A 183 23.51 9.71 1.51
N GLU A 184 23.54 10.88 2.13
CA GLU A 184 24.17 11.05 3.43
C GLU A 184 23.38 10.33 4.52
N GLN A 185 24.12 9.62 5.38
CA GLN A 185 23.59 8.92 6.53
C GLN A 185 24.32 9.41 7.79
N PHE A 186 23.56 9.68 8.81
CA PHE A 186 24.04 10.27 10.05
C PHE A 186 23.79 9.33 11.23
N ASN A 187 24.76 9.23 12.12
CA ASN A 187 24.54 8.70 13.45
C ASN A 187 24.41 9.87 14.41
N LEU A 188 23.26 10.04 15.03
CA LEU A 188 22.92 11.17 15.87
C LEU A 188 22.68 10.71 17.30
N ASP A 189 23.00 11.58 18.25
CA ASP A 189 22.39 11.52 19.57
C ASP A 189 21.37 12.65 19.69
N ARG A 190 20.25 12.37 20.35
CA ARG A 190 19.15 13.31 20.54
C ARG A 190 18.81 13.46 22.02
N LEU A 191 18.77 14.69 22.49
CA LEU A 191 18.11 15.07 23.74
C LEU A 191 16.72 15.59 23.42
N PHE A 192 15.77 15.18 24.22
CA PHE A 192 14.40 15.66 24.16
C PHE A 192 13.99 16.20 25.52
N VAL A 193 13.55 17.45 25.55
CA VAL A 193 13.03 18.11 26.76
C VAL A 193 11.55 18.39 26.52
N PRO A 194 10.63 17.75 27.26
CA PRO A 194 9.19 17.99 27.13
C PRO A 194 8.84 19.46 27.37
N ARG A 195 7.76 19.95 26.74
CA ARG A 195 7.28 21.34 26.96
C ARG A 195 6.72 21.57 28.36
N THR A 196 6.05 20.55 28.91
CA THR A 196 5.32 20.60 30.17
C THR A 196 5.74 19.43 31.05
N LYS A 197 5.53 19.58 32.36
CA LYS A 197 5.74 18.47 33.31
C LYS A 197 4.58 17.47 33.21
N GLN A 198 4.91 16.19 33.39
CA GLN A 198 3.90 15.14 33.54
C GLN A 198 3.08 15.45 34.83
N GLY A 199 1.78 15.35 34.76
CA GLY A 199 0.87 15.76 35.84
C GLY A 199 0.22 17.13 35.64
N GLU A 200 0.85 18.05 34.88
CA GLU A 200 0.18 19.27 34.40
C GLU A 200 -0.62 18.98 33.10
N ALA A 201 -0.18 17.99 32.33
CA ALA A 201 -0.93 17.48 31.16
C ALA A 201 -2.17 16.68 31.58
N ASP A 202 -2.04 15.82 32.59
CA ASP A 202 -3.15 15.01 33.12
C ASP A 202 -4.21 15.87 33.82
N ALA A 203 -3.79 16.98 34.49
CA ALA A 203 -4.70 17.95 35.10
C ALA A 203 -5.54 18.72 34.07
N LYS A 204 -5.06 18.89 32.83
CA LYS A 204 -5.83 19.55 31.78
C LYS A 204 -7.01 18.71 31.27
N GLU A 205 -6.85 17.39 31.14
CA GLU A 205 -7.92 16.49 30.72
C GLU A 205 -9.05 16.40 31.76
N GLU A 206 -8.70 16.37 33.08
CA GLU A 206 -9.71 16.35 34.15
C GLU A 206 -10.45 17.69 34.33
N ASP A 207 -9.82 18.81 33.97
CA ASP A 207 -10.40 20.15 34.09
C ASP A 207 -11.28 20.55 32.91
N GLU A 208 -11.06 19.99 31.70
CA GLU A 208 -11.95 20.16 30.56
C GLU A 208 -13.33 19.53 30.82
N GLU A 209 -13.38 18.37 31.48
CA GLU A 209 -14.64 17.68 31.81
C GLU A 209 -15.49 18.45 32.89
N LYS A 210 -14.85 19.29 33.71
CA LYS A 210 -15.51 20.13 34.75
C LYS A 210 -15.91 21.51 34.27
N SER A 211 -15.43 21.97 33.11
CA SER A 211 -15.59 23.37 32.68
C SER A 211 -16.95 23.71 32.07
N GLU A 212 -17.75 22.72 31.67
CA GLU A 212 -19.07 22.92 31.05
C GLU A 212 -20.12 23.61 31.94
N LYS A 213 -19.82 23.87 33.22
CA LYS A 213 -20.77 24.43 34.20
C LYS A 213 -20.43 25.82 34.73
N LEU A 214 -19.42 26.49 34.20
CA LEU A 214 -18.94 27.79 34.66
C LEU A 214 -19.49 28.93 33.79
N SER A 215 -19.70 30.13 34.37
CA SER A 215 -20.08 31.31 33.58
C SER A 215 -18.96 31.71 32.61
N GLU A 216 -19.29 32.35 31.47
CA GLU A 216 -18.31 32.78 30.45
C GLU A 216 -17.13 33.60 31.00
N GLU A 217 -17.36 34.46 31.99
CA GLU A 217 -16.31 35.27 32.64
C GLU A 217 -15.35 34.38 33.49
N ALA A 218 -15.89 33.40 34.19
CA ALA A 218 -15.12 32.45 34.99
C ALA A 218 -14.31 31.49 34.10
N GLN A 219 -14.84 31.09 32.94
CA GLN A 219 -14.12 30.30 31.94
C GLN A 219 -12.94 31.08 31.36
N LYS A 220 -13.11 32.34 30.94
CA LYS A 220 -12.04 33.20 30.45
C LYS A 220 -10.96 33.45 31.49
N ALA A 221 -11.33 33.68 32.77
CA ALA A 221 -10.37 33.86 33.83
C ALA A 221 -9.57 32.56 34.12
N LYS A 222 -10.23 31.41 34.06
CA LYS A 222 -9.58 30.10 34.23
C LYS A 222 -8.61 29.82 33.07
N GLU A 223 -9.05 29.99 31.82
CA GLU A 223 -8.20 29.86 30.63
C GLU A 223 -6.97 30.79 30.67
N ALA A 224 -7.14 32.02 31.08
CA ALA A 224 -6.01 32.98 31.21
C ALA A 224 -5.00 32.53 32.28
N THR A 225 -5.47 31.99 33.41
CA THR A 225 -4.63 31.48 34.48
C THR A 225 -3.89 30.20 34.09
N GLU A 226 -4.58 29.29 33.42
CA GLU A 226 -3.99 28.05 32.91
C GLU A 226 -2.96 28.33 31.81
N LYS A 227 -3.26 29.26 30.91
CA LYS A 227 -2.32 29.71 29.88
C LYS A 227 -1.06 30.31 30.51
N ALA A 228 -1.19 31.18 31.53
CA ALA A 228 -0.07 31.78 32.22
C ALA A 228 0.81 30.70 32.88
N LYS A 229 0.24 29.71 33.55
CA LYS A 229 0.96 28.58 34.14
C LYS A 229 1.66 27.73 33.08
N ALA A 230 0.99 27.44 31.95
CA ALA A 230 1.58 26.69 30.84
C ALA A 230 2.76 27.46 30.22
N ASP A 231 2.65 28.78 30.05
CA ASP A 231 3.71 29.63 29.52
C ASP A 231 4.93 29.68 30.49
N GLU A 232 4.69 29.71 31.80
CA GLU A 232 5.75 29.67 32.83
C GLU A 232 6.46 28.31 32.86
N ALA A 233 5.67 27.21 32.76
CA ALA A 233 6.23 25.86 32.67
C ALA A 233 7.07 25.70 31.41
N GLU A 234 6.60 26.18 30.27
CA GLU A 234 7.34 26.13 29.00
C GLU A 234 8.63 26.94 29.06
N GLN A 235 8.61 28.14 29.65
CA GLN A 235 9.80 28.95 29.85
C GLN A 235 10.84 28.22 30.74
N THR A 236 10.39 27.51 31.77
CA THR A 236 11.25 26.73 32.64
C THR A 236 11.91 25.59 31.88
N MET A 237 11.15 24.85 31.06
CA MET A 237 11.66 23.75 30.26
C MET A 237 12.57 24.25 29.14
N THR A 238 12.28 25.41 28.54
CA THR A 238 13.16 26.08 27.57
C THR A 238 14.52 26.41 28.17
N LYS A 239 14.55 27.03 29.36
CA LYS A 239 15.81 27.34 30.08
C LYS A 239 16.60 26.08 30.43
N LEU A 240 15.89 25.00 30.79
CA LEU A 240 16.49 23.71 31.01
C LEU A 240 17.14 23.19 29.72
N ALA A 241 16.43 23.24 28.60
CA ALA A 241 16.95 22.80 27.30
C ALA A 241 18.21 23.59 26.91
N GLU A 242 18.25 24.91 27.10
CA GLU A 242 19.42 25.74 26.82
C GLU A 242 20.61 25.37 27.72
N SER A 243 20.35 25.10 29.02
CA SER A 243 21.36 24.62 29.96
C SER A 243 21.93 23.27 29.54
N LEU A 244 21.05 22.32 29.24
CA LEU A 244 21.45 20.98 28.78
C LEU A 244 22.21 21.02 27.45
N ARG A 245 21.81 21.91 26.52
CA ARG A 245 22.55 22.17 25.28
C ARG A 245 23.97 22.64 25.55
N THR A 246 24.15 23.57 26.48
CA THR A 246 25.48 24.12 26.83
C THR A 246 26.38 23.03 27.39
N ARG A 247 25.86 22.19 28.28
CA ARG A 247 26.56 21.05 28.87
C ARG A 247 26.85 19.93 27.82
N ALA A 248 25.90 19.67 26.96
CA ALA A 248 26.09 18.74 25.83
C ALA A 248 27.23 19.20 24.90
N ALA A 249 27.30 20.51 24.60
CA ALA A 249 28.36 21.10 23.81
C ALA A 249 29.72 21.06 24.53
N ALA A 250 29.74 21.08 25.87
CA ALA A 250 30.93 20.89 26.68
C ALA A 250 31.36 19.39 26.78
N GLY A 251 30.61 18.46 26.18
CA GLY A 251 30.96 17.04 26.09
C GLY A 251 30.35 16.17 27.17
N GLU A 252 29.38 16.66 27.95
CA GLU A 252 28.68 15.83 28.92
C GLU A 252 27.84 14.74 28.24
N ASP A 253 27.67 13.63 28.94
CA ASP A 253 27.07 12.42 28.43
C ASP A 253 25.57 12.56 28.16
N PHE A 254 25.13 12.32 26.92
CA PHE A 254 23.75 12.49 26.47
C PHE A 254 22.74 11.65 27.25
N PRO A 255 22.97 10.36 27.56
CA PRO A 255 22.08 9.58 28.42
C PRO A 255 21.81 10.20 29.78
N LYS A 256 22.85 10.78 30.43
CA LYS A 256 22.70 11.48 31.71
C LYS A 256 21.86 12.73 31.58
N LEU A 257 22.16 13.56 30.57
CA LEU A 257 21.41 14.79 30.30
C LEU A 257 19.95 14.47 29.95
N GLN A 258 19.70 13.39 29.22
CA GLN A 258 18.34 12.96 28.88
C GLN A 258 17.57 12.47 30.13
N LYS A 259 18.26 11.77 31.03
CA LYS A 259 17.64 11.36 32.29
C LYS A 259 17.25 12.58 33.11
N GLU A 260 18.15 13.58 33.23
CA GLU A 260 17.86 14.83 33.92
C GLU A 260 16.68 15.60 33.34
N ALA A 261 16.59 15.67 32.00
CA ALA A 261 15.45 16.28 31.30
C ALA A 261 14.12 15.58 31.64
N PHE A 262 14.11 14.25 31.69
CA PHE A 262 12.93 13.47 32.02
C PHE A 262 12.59 13.58 33.52
N ASP A 263 13.58 13.53 34.41
CA ASP A 263 13.37 13.69 35.84
C ASP A 263 12.76 15.08 36.14
N ALA A 264 13.26 16.15 35.48
CA ALA A 264 12.73 17.51 35.60
C ALA A 264 11.29 17.64 35.09
N ALA A 265 10.94 16.84 34.07
CA ALA A 265 9.58 16.74 33.54
C ALA A 265 8.68 15.82 34.36
N GLY A 266 9.17 15.17 35.43
CA GLY A 266 8.41 14.23 36.26
C GLY A 266 8.31 12.81 35.65
N MET A 267 9.04 12.55 34.59
CA MET A 267 9.06 11.25 33.91
C MET A 267 10.12 10.34 34.51
N LYS A 268 9.73 9.18 35.02
CA LYS A 268 10.66 8.22 35.64
C LYS A 268 11.16 7.21 34.60
N ILE A 269 12.17 7.60 33.82
CA ILE A 269 12.80 6.74 32.81
C ILE A 269 14.24 6.48 33.19
N GLU A 270 14.54 5.24 33.59
CA GLU A 270 15.88 4.84 34.09
C GLU A 270 16.95 4.83 32.98
N SER A 271 16.61 4.38 31.79
CA SER A 271 17.55 4.20 30.69
C SER A 271 16.99 4.79 29.39
N PRO A 272 17.04 6.11 29.23
CA PRO A 272 16.52 6.74 28.02
C PRO A 272 17.39 6.42 26.79
N THR A 273 16.75 6.12 25.67
CA THR A 273 17.42 5.95 24.37
C THR A 273 17.66 7.31 23.74
N VAL A 274 18.92 7.66 23.55
CA VAL A 274 19.33 8.92 22.92
C VAL A 274 19.87 8.72 21.51
N ASN A 275 20.43 7.54 21.22
CA ASN A 275 21.07 7.25 19.95
C ASN A 275 20.07 7.01 18.83
N LEU A 276 20.25 7.71 17.72
CA LEU A 276 19.51 7.58 16.47
C LEU A 276 20.49 7.17 15.37
N PRO A 277 20.67 5.87 15.14
CA PRO A 277 21.58 5.39 14.12
C PRO A 277 20.98 5.50 12.72
N LYS A 278 21.83 5.68 11.71
CA LYS A 278 21.48 5.60 10.29
C LYS A 278 20.35 6.53 9.86
N VAL A 279 20.32 7.75 10.39
CA VAL A 279 19.32 8.75 10.04
C VAL A 279 19.68 9.40 8.70
N ARG A 280 18.72 9.51 7.80
CA ARG A 280 18.84 10.25 6.53
C ARG A 280 18.13 11.59 6.63
N ARG A 281 18.41 12.51 5.69
CA ARG A 281 17.78 13.85 5.68
C ARG A 281 16.25 13.82 5.73
N THR A 282 15.64 12.78 5.20
CA THR A 282 14.19 12.56 5.24
C THR A 282 13.68 11.90 6.53
N GLY A 283 14.58 11.50 7.42
CA GLY A 283 14.26 10.80 8.67
C GLY A 283 13.94 11.70 9.85
N LEU A 284 14.15 13.03 9.72
CA LEU A 284 13.74 14.02 10.71
C LEU A 284 12.66 14.95 10.13
N PRO A 285 11.83 15.56 10.99
CA PRO A 285 10.90 16.60 10.57
C PRO A 285 11.61 17.77 9.87
N PRO A 286 10.97 18.46 8.93
CA PRO A 286 11.56 19.59 8.22
C PRO A 286 12.11 20.70 9.16
N ALA A 287 11.47 20.93 10.30
CA ALA A 287 11.93 21.89 11.30
C ALA A 287 13.31 21.53 11.90
N HIS A 288 13.72 20.25 11.81
CA HIS A 288 14.99 19.76 12.33
C HIS A 288 16.07 19.61 11.25
N ALA A 289 15.81 20.03 10.01
CA ALA A 289 16.71 19.84 8.88
C ALA A 289 18.10 20.46 9.07
N ALA A 290 18.22 21.55 9.83
CA ALA A 290 19.49 22.21 10.14
C ALA A 290 20.51 21.29 10.85
N VAL A 291 20.06 20.18 11.46
CA VAL A 291 20.95 19.19 12.09
C VAL A 291 21.90 18.56 11.07
N PHE A 292 21.44 18.38 9.84
CA PHE A 292 22.21 17.74 8.77
C PHE A 292 23.33 18.61 8.18
N ASP A 293 23.38 19.89 8.53
CA ASP A 293 24.42 20.83 8.11
C ASP A 293 25.58 20.91 9.13
N LEU A 294 25.40 20.27 10.29
CA LEU A 294 26.42 20.20 11.33
C LEU A 294 27.53 19.21 10.94
N LYS A 295 28.74 19.50 11.46
CA LYS A 295 29.89 18.61 11.36
C LYS A 295 29.85 17.53 12.43
N ALA A 296 30.59 16.44 12.18
CA ALA A 296 30.77 15.40 13.18
C ALA A 296 31.37 16.00 14.49
N GLY A 297 30.78 15.67 15.62
CA GLY A 297 31.09 16.22 16.95
C GLY A 297 30.33 17.48 17.35
N GLU A 298 29.67 18.16 16.40
CA GLU A 298 28.93 19.39 16.70
C GLU A 298 27.56 19.10 17.33
N VAL A 299 27.12 19.99 18.21
CA VAL A 299 25.83 19.98 18.90
C VAL A 299 24.96 21.10 18.32
N SER A 300 23.72 20.80 18.00
CA SER A 300 22.75 21.75 17.43
C SER A 300 22.40 22.87 18.42
N GLN A 301 21.76 23.92 17.92
CA GLN A 301 20.94 24.79 18.74
C GLN A 301 19.71 24.02 19.25
N VAL A 302 19.05 24.60 20.28
CA VAL A 302 17.75 24.06 20.72
C VAL A 302 16.73 24.26 19.59
N ILE A 303 16.10 23.19 19.16
CA ILE A 303 15.04 23.21 18.15
C ILE A 303 13.71 23.03 18.88
N ASN A 304 12.85 24.02 18.74
CA ASN A 304 11.55 24.03 19.38
C ASN A 304 10.49 23.58 18.37
N ASP A 305 9.70 22.58 18.73
CA ASP A 305 8.52 22.18 17.97
C ASP A 305 7.31 21.94 18.87
N SER A 306 6.19 21.47 18.31
CA SER A 306 4.96 21.21 19.07
C SER A 306 5.12 20.16 20.18
N GLY A 307 6.07 19.24 20.06
CA GLY A 307 6.33 18.18 21.03
C GLY A 307 7.23 18.58 22.18
N GLY A 308 8.11 19.58 21.97
CA GLY A 308 9.09 20.00 22.96
C GLY A 308 10.34 20.62 22.36
N HIS A 309 11.44 20.50 23.11
CA HIS A 309 12.74 21.05 22.75
C HIS A 309 13.71 19.92 22.42
N TYR A 310 14.36 20.01 21.27
CA TYR A 310 15.25 18.97 20.75
C TYR A 310 16.66 19.53 20.58
N ILE A 311 17.65 18.74 20.98
CA ILE A 311 19.07 19.02 20.81
C ILE A 311 19.71 17.78 20.20
N TYR A 312 20.47 17.96 19.14
CA TYR A 312 21.13 16.88 18.44
C TYR A 312 22.64 17.02 18.48
N LYS A 313 23.34 15.90 18.52
CA LYS A 313 24.76 15.81 18.27
C LYS A 313 25.00 14.88 17.10
N VAL A 314 25.81 15.32 16.15
CA VAL A 314 26.25 14.49 15.04
C VAL A 314 27.46 13.67 15.48
N ASN A 315 27.30 12.36 15.63
CA ASN A 315 28.41 11.47 16.00
C ASN A 315 29.27 11.12 14.79
N SER A 316 28.63 10.77 13.68
CA SER A 316 29.28 10.52 12.39
C SER A 316 28.37 10.83 11.22
N LYS A 317 28.99 11.11 10.09
CA LYS A 317 28.38 11.35 8.81
C LYS A 317 29.11 10.50 7.77
N GLU A 318 28.36 9.77 6.97
CA GLU A 318 28.90 8.96 5.87
C GLU A 318 28.00 9.10 4.64
N THR A 319 28.59 8.95 3.46
CA THR A 319 27.82 8.87 2.22
C THR A 319 27.70 7.40 1.83
N LEU A 320 26.46 6.93 1.67
CA LEU A 320 26.20 5.57 1.25
C LEU A 320 26.77 5.33 -0.16
N PRO A 321 27.53 4.24 -0.37
CA PRO A 321 28.04 3.91 -1.70
C PRO A 321 26.91 3.60 -2.68
N MET A 322 27.14 3.89 -3.95
CA MET A 322 26.15 3.75 -5.02
C MET A 322 25.49 2.36 -5.05
N ASP A 323 26.27 1.29 -4.81
CA ASP A 323 25.76 -0.07 -4.85
C ASP A 323 24.63 -0.33 -3.82
N GLN A 324 24.68 0.37 -2.69
CA GLN A 324 23.65 0.25 -1.64
C GLN A 324 22.37 1.06 -1.93
N VAL A 325 22.46 2.08 -2.79
CA VAL A 325 21.35 3.00 -3.07
C VAL A 325 20.84 2.91 -4.51
N LYS A 326 21.45 2.08 -5.34
CA LYS A 326 21.12 1.93 -6.76
C LYS A 326 19.64 1.59 -6.99
N ASP A 327 19.11 0.64 -6.24
CA ASP A 327 17.70 0.21 -6.40
C ASP A 327 16.72 1.28 -5.90
N GLU A 328 17.12 2.02 -4.86
CA GLU A 328 16.35 3.17 -4.37
C GLU A 328 16.29 4.28 -5.42
N ILE A 329 17.43 4.63 -6.02
CA ILE A 329 17.50 5.64 -7.08
C ILE A 329 16.69 5.20 -8.29
N HIS A 330 16.84 3.95 -8.71
CA HIS A 330 16.06 3.39 -9.81
C HIS A 330 14.56 3.51 -9.55
N SER A 331 14.10 3.11 -8.37
CA SER A 331 12.69 3.20 -7.98
C SER A 331 12.19 4.65 -7.92
N LYS A 332 13.02 5.57 -7.42
CA LYS A 332 12.70 7.00 -7.42
C LYS A 332 12.56 7.55 -8.83
N LEU A 333 13.51 7.32 -9.71
CA LEU A 333 13.48 7.78 -11.10
C LEU A 333 12.30 7.18 -11.85
N GLN A 334 11.99 5.92 -11.64
CA GLN A 334 10.80 5.27 -12.19
C GLN A 334 9.51 5.97 -11.74
N ASN A 335 9.38 6.26 -10.44
CA ASN A 335 8.20 6.94 -9.90
C ASN A 335 8.08 8.37 -10.42
N ASP A 336 9.19 9.10 -10.52
CA ASP A 336 9.20 10.47 -11.03
C ASP A 336 8.80 10.51 -12.53
N ARG A 337 9.32 9.61 -13.36
CA ARG A 337 8.92 9.45 -14.76
C ARG A 337 7.44 9.09 -14.90
N ASN A 338 6.97 8.13 -14.08
CA ASN A 338 5.56 7.75 -14.08
C ASN A 338 4.66 8.96 -13.77
N ARG A 339 5.02 9.73 -12.73
CA ARG A 339 4.29 10.95 -12.36
C ARG A 339 4.30 11.98 -13.48
N GLU A 340 5.45 12.26 -14.06
CA GLU A 340 5.59 13.22 -15.17
C GLU A 340 4.74 12.83 -16.38
N MET A 341 4.77 11.57 -16.79
CA MET A 341 3.96 11.05 -17.89
C MET A 341 2.47 11.17 -17.59
N MET A 342 2.04 10.85 -16.37
CA MET A 342 0.65 10.97 -15.94
C MET A 342 0.21 12.45 -15.88
N GLU A 343 1.05 13.34 -15.37
CA GLU A 343 0.79 14.78 -15.35
C GLU A 343 0.66 15.36 -16.75
N LYS A 344 1.49 14.92 -17.70
CA LYS A 344 1.40 15.31 -19.11
C LYS A 344 0.06 14.90 -19.74
N VAL A 345 -0.43 13.69 -19.43
CA VAL A 345 -1.76 13.25 -19.87
C VAL A 345 -2.84 14.11 -19.23
N ASN A 346 -2.81 14.30 -17.92
CA ASN A 346 -3.81 15.05 -17.17
C ASN A 346 -3.82 16.53 -17.53
N GLY A 347 -2.67 17.12 -17.85
CA GLY A 347 -2.54 18.50 -18.29
C GLY A 347 -2.99 18.75 -19.72
N SER A 348 -3.23 17.69 -20.52
CA SER A 348 -3.65 17.80 -21.92
C SER A 348 -5.11 18.16 -22.12
N PHE A 349 -5.94 18.14 -21.07
CA PHE A 349 -7.36 18.45 -21.16
C PHE A 349 -7.84 19.28 -19.96
N LYS A 350 -8.95 20.01 -20.18
CA LYS A 350 -9.68 20.72 -19.12
C LYS A 350 -11.05 20.11 -18.98
N VAL A 351 -11.52 20.01 -17.75
CA VAL A 351 -12.86 19.52 -17.44
C VAL A 351 -13.71 20.70 -17.02
N GLU A 352 -14.78 20.95 -17.76
CA GLU A 352 -15.83 21.88 -17.38
C GLU A 352 -17.13 21.10 -17.17
N THR A 353 -17.70 21.20 -15.98
CA THR A 353 -18.96 20.55 -15.64
C THR A 353 -20.07 21.59 -15.55
N ASN A 354 -21.26 21.24 -16.03
CA ASN A 354 -22.42 22.10 -15.91
C ASN A 354 -22.96 22.00 -14.48
N GLU A 355 -22.76 23.05 -13.68
CA GLU A 355 -23.18 23.11 -12.28
C GLU A 355 -24.71 23.08 -12.11
N MET A 356 -25.48 23.51 -13.10
CA MET A 356 -26.95 23.40 -13.05
C MET A 356 -27.43 21.95 -13.13
N TYR A 357 -26.63 21.06 -13.76
CA TYR A 357 -26.97 19.65 -13.91
C TYR A 357 -26.38 18.79 -12.76
N PHE A 358 -25.13 19.03 -12.39
CA PHE A 358 -24.41 18.23 -11.40
C PHE A 358 -24.47 18.81 -9.99
N GLY A 359 -24.99 20.04 -9.82
CA GLY A 359 -24.92 20.81 -8.59
C GLY A 359 -23.57 21.53 -8.42
N PRO A 360 -23.46 22.47 -7.44
CA PRO A 360 -22.20 23.15 -7.17
C PRO A 360 -21.12 22.12 -6.78
N GLY A 361 -19.96 22.22 -7.41
CA GLY A 361 -18.85 21.31 -7.20
C GLY A 361 -18.38 21.33 -5.75
N GLY A 362 -18.71 20.28 -5.01
CA GLY A 362 -18.04 19.97 -3.75
C GLY A 362 -16.61 19.48 -4.01
N PRO A 363 -15.72 19.44 -2.98
CA PRO A 363 -14.40 18.87 -3.15
C PRO A 363 -14.53 17.47 -3.74
N MET A 364 -13.86 17.26 -4.86
CA MET A 364 -13.89 15.99 -5.60
C MET A 364 -13.41 14.89 -4.66
N GLN A 365 -14.34 14.15 -4.06
CA GLN A 365 -13.95 12.91 -3.39
C GLN A 365 -13.36 11.99 -4.44
N PRO A 366 -12.23 11.32 -4.16
CA PRO A 366 -11.71 10.33 -5.09
C PRO A 366 -12.86 9.37 -5.42
N PRO A 367 -13.05 9.02 -6.71
CA PRO A 367 -14.16 8.18 -7.11
C PRO A 367 -14.16 6.92 -6.22
N PRO A 368 -15.32 6.50 -5.70
CA PRO A 368 -15.42 5.25 -4.97
C PRO A 368 -14.81 4.19 -5.87
N ARG A 369 -13.85 3.44 -5.35
CA ARG A 369 -13.24 2.33 -6.08
C ARG A 369 -14.38 1.45 -6.54
N MET A 370 -14.72 1.53 -7.82
CA MET A 370 -15.71 0.63 -8.41
C MET A 370 -15.25 -0.80 -8.11
N PRO A 371 -16.13 -1.67 -7.63
CA PRO A 371 -15.77 -3.06 -7.43
C PRO A 371 -15.20 -3.58 -8.74
N ASN A 372 -13.97 -4.07 -8.67
CA ASN A 372 -13.32 -4.65 -9.83
C ASN A 372 -14.25 -5.74 -10.37
N PRO A 373 -14.77 -5.68 -11.61
CA PRO A 373 -15.69 -6.69 -12.13
C PRO A 373 -15.12 -8.11 -12.13
N HIS A 374 -13.83 -8.25 -11.81
CA HIS A 374 -13.11 -9.51 -11.70
C HIS A 374 -12.95 -10.03 -10.26
N MET A 375 -13.40 -9.30 -9.23
CA MET A 375 -13.52 -9.87 -7.88
C MET A 375 -14.84 -10.61 -7.79
N VAL A 376 -14.80 -11.92 -8.00
CA VAL A 376 -15.81 -12.84 -7.50
C VAL A 376 -15.83 -12.65 -5.98
N PRO A 377 -16.95 -12.25 -5.36
CA PRO A 377 -17.00 -12.12 -3.91
C PRO A 377 -16.66 -13.48 -3.30
N SER A 378 -15.62 -13.51 -2.47
CA SER A 378 -15.34 -14.66 -1.63
C SER A 378 -16.61 -15.01 -0.85
N PRO A 379 -16.98 -16.29 -0.71
CA PRO A 379 -18.14 -16.67 0.07
C PRO A 379 -17.96 -16.17 1.48
N THR A 380 -18.74 -15.18 1.86
CA THR A 380 -18.83 -14.66 3.21
C THR A 380 -19.28 -15.81 4.10
N THR A 381 -18.40 -16.24 4.97
CA THR A 381 -18.75 -17.09 6.12
C THR A 381 -19.90 -16.37 6.85
N PRO A 382 -21.00 -17.04 7.17
CA PRO A 382 -22.09 -16.39 7.90
C PRO A 382 -21.57 -15.89 9.27
N GLN A 383 -21.45 -14.58 9.41
CA GLN A 383 -21.24 -13.98 10.74
C GLN A 383 -22.46 -14.32 11.58
N ALA A 384 -22.24 -14.99 12.70
CA ALA A 384 -23.24 -15.27 13.69
C ALA A 384 -23.93 -13.94 14.09
N ARG A 385 -25.22 -13.87 13.85
CA ARG A 385 -26.09 -12.76 14.25
C ARG A 385 -26.00 -12.59 15.76
N PRO A 386 -25.74 -11.38 16.31
CA PRO A 386 -25.85 -11.17 17.73
C PRO A 386 -27.27 -11.52 18.17
N GLN A 387 -27.42 -12.39 19.15
CA GLN A 387 -28.70 -12.71 19.75
C GLN A 387 -29.33 -11.45 20.33
N GLY A 388 -30.54 -11.14 19.90
CA GLY A 388 -31.28 -9.95 20.25
C GLY A 388 -31.55 -9.87 21.75
N ALA A 389 -31.53 -8.63 22.24
CA ALA A 389 -32.06 -8.28 23.54
C ALA A 389 -33.56 -8.64 23.62
N PRO A 390 -34.04 -9.06 24.79
CA PRO A 390 -35.45 -9.44 24.97
C PRO A 390 -36.38 -8.23 24.79
N PRO A 391 -37.63 -8.41 24.29
CA PRO A 391 -38.54 -7.35 24.03
C PRO A 391 -38.98 -6.64 25.32
N ALA A 392 -39.01 -5.31 25.28
CA ALA A 392 -39.51 -4.47 26.35
C ALA A 392 -41.00 -4.76 26.62
N GLN A 393 -41.35 -4.96 27.88
CA GLN A 393 -42.71 -5.12 28.32
C GLN A 393 -43.54 -3.81 28.17
N PRO A 394 -44.78 -3.88 27.76
CA PRO A 394 -45.64 -2.71 27.70
C PRO A 394 -45.99 -2.15 29.11
N PRO A 395 -46.20 -0.82 29.25
CA PRO A 395 -46.48 -0.23 30.56
C PRO A 395 -47.87 -0.64 31.08
N ALA A 396 -47.89 -0.98 32.36
CA ALA A 396 -49.12 -1.34 33.07
C ALA A 396 -50.14 -0.20 33.12
N ALA A 397 -51.40 -0.52 32.83
CA ALA A 397 -52.54 0.42 32.96
C ALA A 397 -52.77 0.72 34.45
N LYS A 398 -53.02 2.03 34.72
CA LYS A 398 -53.46 2.49 36.06
C LYS A 398 -54.92 2.10 36.29
N PRO A 399 -55.30 1.65 37.49
CA PRO A 399 -56.69 1.47 37.83
C PRO A 399 -57.35 2.82 38.16
N ASN A 400 -58.64 2.89 37.83
CA ASN A 400 -59.56 3.93 38.26
C ASN A 400 -59.77 3.95 39.77
#